data_c9cbb14a62a978e3f54cc65b132dbcee
#
_entry.id   c9cbb14a62a978e3f54cc65b132dbcee
#
_cell.length_a   1.000
_cell.length_b   1.000
_cell.length_c   1.000
_cell.angle_alpha   90.00
_cell.angle_beta   90.00
_cell.angle_gamma   90.00
#
_symmetry.space_group_name_H-M   'P 1'
#
loop_
_entity.id
_entity.type
_entity.pdbx_description
1 polymer ?
#
loop_
_entity_poly.entity_id
_entity_poly.type
_entity_poly.pdbx_seq_one_letter_code
_entity_poly.pdbx_strand_id
1 'polypeptide(L)'
;DNFGEDLLVNPRGGGVYYWDATNGLTTRAYDLSIQSGADLVPTVGLQVLVSETDRHVIVLGADPISGGSRTGEVDPMLVAFSDQENPLDFDPSNTNTAGSLRLSEGSQIIGGVKARQEVLIWTDTALYSMQFIGPPFTFGINLINESTGLVSPKGAISSSSGVYWMGFDSFYVYNGSVQKLPCSVLSYVFDDFNAGQGFKVFAFNNSEFNEVGWFYPSASSDDIDRY
;
A
#
# COMPACT_ATOMS: atom_id res chain seq x y z
N ASP A 1 2.74 -8.54 -4.86
CA ASP A 1 2.30 -9.33 -3.72
C ASP A 1 1.87 -10.73 -4.16
N ASN A 2 1.80 -11.70 -3.25
CA ASN A 2 1.43 -13.08 -3.58
C ASN A 2 -0.10 -13.24 -3.59
N PHE A 3 -0.59 -14.02 -4.55
CA PHE A 3 -1.97 -14.50 -4.60
C PHE A 3 -1.94 -16.04 -4.65
N GLY A 4 -1.74 -16.66 -3.50
CA GLY A 4 -1.40 -18.08 -3.43
C GLY A 4 0.04 -18.33 -3.88
N GLU A 5 0.22 -19.18 -4.90
CA GLU A 5 1.53 -19.43 -5.53
C GLU A 5 1.88 -18.41 -6.62
N ASP A 6 0.87 -17.63 -7.07
CA ASP A 6 0.97 -16.66 -8.14
C ASP A 6 1.40 -15.28 -7.62
N LEU A 7 1.77 -14.39 -8.53
CA LEU A 7 2.22 -13.05 -8.19
C LEU A 7 1.38 -11.98 -8.86
N LEU A 8 0.97 -11.00 -8.07
CA LEU A 8 0.45 -9.72 -8.55
C LEU A 8 1.56 -8.69 -8.55
N VAL A 9 1.73 -8.03 -9.67
CA VAL A 9 2.77 -7.02 -9.90
C VAL A 9 2.11 -5.72 -10.37
N ASN A 10 2.48 -4.61 -9.77
CA ASN A 10 2.00 -3.29 -10.17
C ASN A 10 3.18 -2.32 -10.21
N PRO A 11 3.61 -1.89 -11.40
CA PRO A 11 4.46 -0.72 -11.53
C PRO A 11 3.68 0.50 -11.04
N ARG A 12 4.27 1.29 -10.16
CA ARG A 12 3.59 2.45 -9.58
C ARG A 12 3.08 3.40 -10.67
N GLY A 13 1.78 3.69 -10.67
CA GLY A 13 1.12 4.46 -11.74
C GLY A 13 0.86 3.68 -13.03
N GLY A 14 1.03 2.36 -13.01
CA GLY A 14 0.73 1.46 -14.12
C GLY A 14 -0.34 0.45 -13.78
N GLY A 15 -0.61 -0.48 -14.71
CA GLY A 15 -1.62 -1.53 -14.57
C GLY A 15 -1.27 -2.60 -13.53
N VAL A 16 -2.21 -3.50 -13.31
CA VAL A 16 -2.03 -4.69 -12.48
C VAL A 16 -1.73 -5.88 -13.37
N TYR A 17 -0.62 -6.56 -13.12
CA TYR A 17 -0.17 -7.72 -13.85
C TYR A 17 -0.22 -8.96 -12.98
N TYR A 18 -0.54 -10.09 -13.60
CA TYR A 18 -0.60 -11.39 -12.96
C TYR A 18 0.42 -12.34 -13.57
N TRP A 19 1.24 -12.95 -12.75
CA TRP A 19 2.16 -14.01 -13.15
C TRP A 19 1.69 -15.32 -12.54
N ASP A 20 1.35 -16.28 -13.41
CA ASP A 20 0.87 -17.61 -13.05
C ASP A 20 2.07 -18.55 -12.90
N ALA A 21 2.28 -19.06 -11.71
CA ALA A 21 3.40 -19.96 -11.38
C ALA A 21 3.39 -21.27 -12.20
N THR A 22 2.20 -21.73 -12.61
CA THR A 22 2.07 -22.98 -13.40
C THR A 22 2.65 -22.85 -14.80
N ASN A 23 2.75 -21.62 -15.32
CA ASN A 23 3.32 -21.34 -16.65
C ASN A 23 4.86 -21.26 -16.63
N GLY A 24 5.49 -21.37 -15.46
CA GLY A 24 6.94 -21.37 -15.26
C GLY A 24 7.62 -20.01 -15.46
N LEU A 25 8.91 -19.96 -15.16
CA LEU A 25 9.70 -18.72 -15.13
C LEU A 25 9.94 -18.06 -16.49
N THR A 26 9.69 -18.75 -17.59
CA THR A 26 9.90 -18.23 -18.94
C THR A 26 8.68 -17.45 -19.47
N THR A 27 7.54 -17.57 -18.79
CA THR A 27 6.32 -16.87 -19.16
C THR A 27 6.24 -15.54 -18.44
N ARG A 28 5.92 -14.46 -19.16
CA ARG A 28 5.76 -13.12 -18.59
C ARG A 28 4.42 -13.00 -17.87
N ALA A 29 4.36 -12.13 -16.87
CA ALA A 29 3.11 -11.65 -16.33
C ALA A 29 2.27 -10.97 -17.42
N TYR A 30 0.97 -11.16 -17.36
CA TYR A 30 0.01 -10.55 -18.27
C TYR A 30 -0.81 -9.47 -17.59
N ASP A 31 -1.27 -8.50 -18.36
CA ASP A 31 -2.14 -7.44 -17.85
C ASP A 31 -3.50 -8.05 -17.47
N LEU A 32 -3.88 -7.83 -16.21
CA LEU A 32 -5.08 -8.43 -15.64
C LEU A 32 -6.36 -7.83 -16.21
N SER A 33 -6.34 -6.56 -16.59
CA SER A 33 -7.51 -5.81 -17.05
C SER A 33 -8.02 -6.25 -18.43
N ILE A 34 -7.18 -6.92 -19.22
CA ILE A 34 -7.53 -7.38 -20.57
C ILE A 34 -7.75 -8.90 -20.66
N GLN A 35 -7.70 -9.60 -19.52
CA GLN A 35 -7.91 -11.04 -19.51
C GLN A 35 -9.38 -11.43 -19.74
N SER A 36 -9.59 -12.63 -20.29
CA SER A 36 -10.93 -13.19 -20.41
C SER A 36 -11.55 -13.35 -19.02
N GLY A 37 -12.72 -12.76 -18.80
CA GLY A 37 -13.40 -12.76 -17.50
C GLY A 37 -13.00 -11.59 -16.60
N ALA A 38 -12.14 -10.68 -17.05
CA ALA A 38 -11.86 -9.44 -16.32
C ALA A 38 -13.09 -8.52 -16.34
N ASP A 39 -13.51 -8.10 -15.16
CA ASP A 39 -14.61 -7.19 -14.97
C ASP A 39 -14.18 -6.01 -14.11
N LEU A 40 -14.13 -4.83 -14.73
CA LEU A 40 -13.71 -3.55 -14.14
C LEU A 40 -12.42 -3.62 -13.31
N VAL A 41 -11.46 -4.47 -13.70
CA VAL A 41 -10.13 -4.51 -13.10
C VAL A 41 -9.46 -3.13 -13.28
N PRO A 42 -8.83 -2.55 -12.24
CA PRO A 42 -8.10 -1.29 -12.36
C PRO A 42 -7.04 -1.32 -13.45
N THR A 43 -7.07 -0.33 -14.34
CA THR A 43 -6.11 -0.20 -15.44
C THR A 43 -4.85 0.57 -15.04
N VAL A 44 -4.93 1.31 -13.93
CA VAL A 44 -3.81 1.99 -13.28
C VAL A 44 -3.97 1.94 -11.75
N GLY A 45 -2.84 1.96 -11.04
CA GLY A 45 -2.81 2.00 -9.59
C GLY A 45 -1.43 2.37 -9.04
N LEU A 46 -1.39 2.84 -7.80
CA LEU A 46 -0.13 3.22 -7.14
C LEU A 46 0.54 2.03 -6.45
N GLN A 47 -0.25 1.09 -5.93
CA GLN A 47 0.25 -0.11 -5.25
C GLN A 47 -0.84 -1.19 -5.22
N VAL A 48 -0.43 -2.45 -5.45
CA VAL A 48 -1.27 -3.63 -5.26
C VAL A 48 -0.89 -4.35 -3.97
N LEU A 49 -1.90 -4.79 -3.24
CA LEU A 49 -1.78 -5.63 -2.04
C LEU A 49 -2.81 -6.78 -2.13
N VAL A 50 -2.54 -7.86 -1.43
CA VAL A 50 -3.51 -8.96 -1.25
C VAL A 50 -3.82 -9.07 0.24
N SER A 51 -5.09 -9.05 0.62
CA SER A 51 -5.46 -9.28 2.01
C SER A 51 -5.19 -10.75 2.39
N GLU A 52 -4.58 -10.98 3.56
CA GLU A 52 -4.12 -12.33 3.93
C GLU A 52 -5.26 -13.25 4.36
N THR A 53 -6.30 -12.68 4.96
CA THR A 53 -7.39 -13.45 5.57
C THR A 53 -8.46 -13.88 4.56
N ASP A 54 -8.78 -13.00 3.64
CA ASP A 54 -9.97 -13.07 2.78
C ASP A 54 -9.63 -13.02 1.30
N ARG A 55 -8.33 -12.88 0.99
CA ARG A 55 -7.77 -12.97 -0.37
C ARG A 55 -8.47 -12.07 -1.39
N HIS A 56 -8.71 -10.81 -0.99
CA HIS A 56 -9.07 -9.75 -1.93
C HIS A 56 -7.81 -9.10 -2.49
N VAL A 57 -7.83 -8.77 -3.76
CA VAL A 57 -6.82 -7.89 -4.36
C VAL A 57 -7.21 -6.45 -4.08
N ILE A 58 -6.32 -5.70 -3.45
CA ILE A 58 -6.53 -4.29 -3.09
C ILE A 58 -5.60 -3.44 -3.94
N VAL A 59 -6.15 -2.46 -4.64
CA VAL A 59 -5.40 -1.51 -5.47
C VAL A 59 -5.55 -0.12 -4.86
N LEU A 60 -4.45 0.43 -4.38
CA LEU A 60 -4.36 1.78 -3.84
C LEU A 60 -4.14 2.78 -4.96
N GLY A 61 -4.85 3.92 -4.94
CA GLY A 61 -4.78 4.94 -5.98
C GLY A 61 -5.26 4.40 -7.33
N ALA A 62 -6.35 3.66 -7.34
CA ALA A 62 -6.93 3.07 -8.54
C ALA A 62 -7.65 4.12 -9.40
N ASP A 63 -7.86 3.81 -10.68
CA ASP A 63 -8.74 4.60 -11.53
C ASP A 63 -10.22 4.36 -11.16
N PRO A 64 -11.03 5.42 -11.11
CA PRO A 64 -12.45 5.30 -10.79
C PRO A 64 -13.25 4.66 -11.93
N ILE A 65 -14.43 4.15 -11.59
CA ILE A 65 -15.43 3.68 -12.56
C ILE A 65 -16.31 4.87 -12.98
N SER A 66 -16.44 5.09 -14.28
CA SER A 66 -17.32 6.10 -14.85
C SER A 66 -18.01 5.55 -16.11
N GLY A 67 -19.33 5.64 -16.16
CA GLY A 67 -20.10 5.14 -17.31
C GLY A 67 -19.94 3.64 -17.58
N GLY A 68 -19.66 2.83 -16.56
CA GLY A 68 -19.48 1.38 -16.67
C GLY A 68 -18.11 0.94 -17.18
N SER A 69 -17.11 1.82 -17.12
CA SER A 69 -15.72 1.51 -17.50
C SER A 69 -14.74 2.20 -16.55
N ARG A 70 -13.53 1.69 -16.45
CA ARG A 70 -12.42 2.38 -15.76
C ARG A 70 -11.98 3.59 -16.57
N THR A 71 -11.61 4.68 -15.87
CA THR A 71 -11.25 5.95 -16.55
C THR A 71 -9.85 5.95 -17.14
N GLY A 72 -8.95 5.09 -16.64
CA GLY A 72 -7.54 5.08 -17.01
C GLY A 72 -6.71 6.17 -16.32
N GLU A 73 -7.31 6.98 -15.47
CA GLU A 73 -6.64 8.05 -14.73
C GLU A 73 -6.65 7.76 -13.24
N VAL A 74 -5.50 7.86 -12.59
CA VAL A 74 -5.35 7.62 -11.15
C VAL A 74 -6.23 8.60 -10.35
N ASP A 75 -7.13 8.09 -9.50
CA ASP A 75 -7.63 8.85 -8.36
C ASP A 75 -6.70 8.57 -7.18
N PRO A 76 -5.88 9.55 -6.76
CA PRO A 76 -4.83 9.31 -5.78
C PRO A 76 -5.35 8.93 -4.38
N MET A 77 -6.67 9.04 -4.14
CA MET A 77 -7.30 8.73 -2.84
C MET A 77 -8.24 7.51 -2.91
N LEU A 78 -8.39 6.88 -4.08
CA LEU A 78 -9.29 5.75 -4.25
C LEU A 78 -8.60 4.44 -3.88
N VAL A 79 -9.30 3.62 -3.10
CA VAL A 79 -8.95 2.22 -2.82
C VAL A 79 -9.99 1.34 -3.48
N ALA A 80 -9.58 0.52 -4.44
CA ALA A 80 -10.43 -0.48 -5.08
C ALA A 80 -10.06 -1.88 -4.58
N PHE A 81 -11.03 -2.77 -4.45
CA PHE A 81 -10.80 -4.15 -4.06
C PHE A 81 -11.65 -5.12 -4.88
N SER A 82 -11.06 -6.28 -5.18
CA SER A 82 -11.69 -7.34 -5.98
C SER A 82 -12.77 -8.07 -5.18
N ASP A 83 -13.49 -8.95 -5.85
CA ASP A 83 -14.24 -10.00 -5.16
C ASP A 83 -13.30 -10.97 -4.44
N GLN A 84 -13.83 -11.66 -3.43
CA GLN A 84 -13.08 -12.61 -2.62
C GLN A 84 -12.55 -13.76 -3.48
N GLU A 85 -11.26 -14.06 -3.35
CA GLU A 85 -10.55 -15.10 -4.11
C GLU A 85 -10.62 -14.97 -5.64
N ASN A 86 -11.10 -13.84 -6.15
CA ASN A 86 -11.20 -13.58 -7.59
C ASN A 86 -10.47 -12.29 -7.98
N PRO A 87 -9.25 -12.37 -8.53
CA PRO A 87 -8.48 -11.20 -8.91
C PRO A 87 -8.99 -10.50 -10.18
N LEU A 88 -9.96 -11.11 -10.89
CA LEU A 88 -10.51 -10.59 -12.16
C LEU A 88 -11.79 -9.77 -12.00
N ASP A 89 -12.46 -9.83 -10.84
CA ASP A 89 -13.75 -9.18 -10.64
C ASP A 89 -13.62 -8.00 -9.68
N PHE A 90 -13.78 -6.79 -10.21
CA PHE A 90 -13.80 -5.52 -9.48
C PHE A 90 -15.09 -4.74 -9.73
N ASP A 91 -16.11 -5.37 -10.38
CA ASP A 91 -17.42 -4.74 -10.57
C ASP A 91 -18.28 -4.89 -9.31
N PRO A 92 -18.61 -3.78 -8.59
CA PRO A 92 -19.43 -3.87 -7.39
C PRO A 92 -20.84 -4.36 -7.71
N SER A 93 -21.25 -5.46 -7.11
CA SER A 93 -22.60 -6.02 -7.28
C SER A 93 -23.20 -6.48 -5.94
N ASN A 94 -24.50 -6.76 -5.95
CA ASN A 94 -25.18 -7.29 -4.75
C ASN A 94 -24.83 -8.76 -4.44
N THR A 95 -24.09 -9.42 -5.33
CA THR A 95 -23.79 -10.85 -5.26
C THR A 95 -22.31 -11.16 -5.06
N ASN A 96 -21.45 -10.15 -5.10
CA ASN A 96 -20.02 -10.26 -4.85
C ASN A 96 -19.57 -9.33 -3.72
N THR A 97 -18.29 -9.34 -3.42
CA THR A 97 -17.66 -8.52 -2.37
C THR A 97 -16.75 -7.45 -2.94
N ALA A 98 -16.72 -7.28 -4.26
CA ALA A 98 -15.95 -6.23 -4.92
C ALA A 98 -16.45 -4.83 -4.57
N GLY A 99 -15.57 -3.84 -4.60
CA GLY A 99 -15.96 -2.49 -4.31
C GLY A 99 -14.82 -1.48 -4.34
N SER A 100 -15.15 -0.26 -3.94
CA SER A 100 -14.17 0.79 -3.77
C SER A 100 -14.56 1.75 -2.66
N LEU A 101 -13.54 2.35 -2.03
CA LEU A 101 -13.69 3.35 -0.98
C LEU A 101 -12.72 4.50 -1.27
N ARG A 102 -13.13 5.73 -1.02
CA ARG A 102 -12.27 6.90 -1.19
C ARG A 102 -11.91 7.47 0.18
N LEU A 103 -10.62 7.68 0.42
CA LEU A 103 -10.12 8.29 1.66
C LEU A 103 -10.44 9.78 1.69
N SER A 104 -10.68 10.32 2.89
CA SER A 104 -11.13 11.71 3.10
C SER A 104 -9.99 12.66 3.45
N GLU A 105 -8.94 12.17 4.15
CA GLU A 105 -7.87 13.01 4.65
C GLU A 105 -6.58 12.78 3.88
N GLY A 106 -5.97 13.87 3.42
CA GLY A 106 -4.79 13.89 2.58
C GLY A 106 -5.09 14.28 1.14
N SER A 107 -4.06 14.29 0.31
CA SER A 107 -4.17 14.58 -1.13
C SER A 107 -3.84 13.38 -2.01
N GLN A 108 -3.05 12.45 -1.48
CA GLN A 108 -2.66 11.23 -2.19
C GLN A 108 -2.26 10.10 -1.24
N ILE A 109 -2.55 8.89 -1.64
CA ILE A 109 -2.05 7.69 -0.98
C ILE A 109 -0.56 7.54 -1.31
N ILE A 110 0.27 7.45 -0.28
CA ILE A 110 1.70 7.21 -0.42
C ILE A 110 1.98 5.72 -0.54
N GLY A 111 1.38 4.91 0.32
CA GLY A 111 1.54 3.47 0.30
C GLY A 111 0.73 2.76 1.36
N GLY A 112 0.80 1.43 1.34
CA GLY A 112 0.15 0.58 2.32
C GLY A 112 1.02 -0.60 2.73
N VAL A 113 0.80 -1.10 3.94
CA VAL A 113 1.50 -2.27 4.51
C VAL A 113 0.48 -3.19 5.16
N LYS A 114 0.64 -4.48 4.94
CA LYS A 114 -0.15 -5.50 5.63
C LYS A 114 0.29 -5.61 7.08
N ALA A 115 -0.66 -5.45 7.99
CA ALA A 115 -0.53 -5.73 9.41
C ALA A 115 -1.27 -7.04 9.74
N ARG A 116 -1.30 -7.44 11.01
CA ARG A 116 -1.78 -8.78 11.40
C ARG A 116 -3.21 -9.11 10.97
N GLN A 117 -4.13 -8.15 11.00
CA GLN A 117 -5.56 -8.35 10.67
C GLN A 117 -6.14 -7.13 9.92
N GLU A 118 -5.29 -6.30 9.39
CA GLU A 118 -5.66 -5.06 8.73
C GLU A 118 -4.61 -4.66 7.70
N VAL A 119 -5.00 -3.80 6.77
CA VAL A 119 -4.08 -3.10 5.89
C VAL A 119 -3.99 -1.67 6.38
N LEU A 120 -2.79 -1.24 6.72
CA LEU A 120 -2.51 0.15 7.05
C LEU A 120 -2.23 0.92 5.76
N ILE A 121 -2.92 2.03 5.58
CA ILE A 121 -2.82 2.86 4.37
C ILE A 121 -2.44 4.28 4.81
N TRP A 122 -1.34 4.77 4.28
CA TRP A 122 -0.89 6.15 4.52
C TRP A 122 -1.20 7.03 3.33
N THR A 123 -1.71 8.19 3.66
CA THR A 123 -1.68 9.34 2.76
C THR A 123 -0.44 10.20 3.06
N ASP A 124 -0.30 11.30 2.35
CA ASP A 124 0.71 12.32 2.63
C ASP A 124 0.58 12.95 4.04
N THR A 125 -0.59 12.86 4.68
CA THR A 125 -0.84 13.46 5.99
C THR A 125 -1.36 12.49 7.03
N ALA A 126 -2.08 11.43 6.66
CA ALA A 126 -2.88 10.62 7.55
C ALA A 126 -2.56 9.11 7.46
N LEU A 127 -2.93 8.39 8.51
CA LEU A 127 -2.91 6.93 8.59
C LEU A 127 -4.32 6.38 8.73
N TYR A 128 -4.65 5.40 7.90
CA TYR A 128 -5.91 4.64 7.94
C TYR A 128 -5.66 3.17 8.24
N SER A 129 -6.64 2.54 8.89
CA SER A 129 -6.79 1.09 9.00
C SER A 129 -7.92 0.63 8.11
N MET A 130 -7.66 -0.33 7.25
CA MET A 130 -8.63 -1.03 6.42
C MET A 130 -8.77 -2.46 6.92
N GLN A 131 -9.97 -2.86 7.35
CA GLN A 131 -10.24 -4.17 7.93
C GLN A 131 -11.38 -4.83 7.19
N PHE A 132 -11.28 -6.16 7.00
CA PHE A 132 -12.40 -6.95 6.50
C PHE A 132 -13.47 -7.06 7.58
N ILE A 133 -14.68 -6.59 7.27
CA ILE A 133 -15.83 -6.61 8.19
C ILE A 133 -16.96 -7.51 7.69
N GLY A 134 -16.80 -8.06 6.48
CA GLY A 134 -17.77 -8.92 5.84
C GLY A 134 -18.99 -8.20 5.25
N PRO A 135 -19.82 -8.94 4.52
CA PRO A 135 -21.01 -8.39 3.89
C PRO A 135 -21.94 -7.66 4.88
N PRO A 136 -22.63 -6.59 4.49
CA PRO A 136 -22.71 -6.08 3.11
C PRO A 136 -21.61 -5.08 2.70
N PHE A 137 -20.69 -4.71 3.58
CA PHE A 137 -19.74 -3.62 3.34
C PHE A 137 -18.34 -4.09 2.91
N THR A 138 -18.05 -5.37 3.03
CA THR A 138 -16.76 -6.02 2.77
C THR A 138 -15.62 -5.47 3.62
N PHE A 139 -15.22 -4.22 3.41
CA PHE A 139 -14.17 -3.54 4.18
C PHE A 139 -14.69 -2.31 4.91
N GLY A 140 -14.21 -2.12 6.14
CA GLY A 140 -14.31 -0.86 6.88
C GLY A 140 -12.97 -0.14 6.84
N ILE A 141 -13.01 1.17 6.59
CA ILE A 141 -11.83 2.04 6.67
C ILE A 141 -12.02 3.03 7.81
N ASN A 142 -11.05 3.06 8.72
CA ASN A 142 -11.04 3.96 9.87
C ASN A 142 -9.80 4.86 9.82
N LEU A 143 -10.01 6.16 10.02
CA LEU A 143 -8.94 7.11 10.23
C LEU A 143 -8.32 6.88 11.62
N ILE A 144 -7.04 6.58 11.67
CA ILE A 144 -6.30 6.35 12.93
C ILE A 144 -5.64 7.64 13.41
N ASN A 145 -5.01 8.38 12.50
CA ASN A 145 -4.28 9.59 12.85
C ASN A 145 -4.17 10.55 11.65
N GLU A 146 -4.31 11.85 11.89
CA GLU A 146 -4.34 12.90 10.86
C GLU A 146 -2.97 13.60 10.65
N SER A 147 -1.96 13.28 11.43
CA SER A 147 -0.70 14.03 11.44
C SER A 147 0.54 13.14 11.37
N THR A 148 0.41 11.96 10.76
CA THR A 148 1.49 10.96 10.70
C THR A 148 1.63 10.38 9.30
N GLY A 149 1.79 11.26 8.31
CA GLY A 149 2.01 10.88 6.92
C GLY A 149 3.28 10.03 6.73
N LEU A 150 3.35 9.36 5.60
CA LEU A 150 4.47 8.51 5.21
C LEU A 150 5.37 9.25 4.22
N VAL A 151 6.68 9.25 4.45
CA VAL A 151 7.64 9.94 3.60
C VAL A 151 7.85 9.27 2.24
N SER A 152 7.70 7.95 2.17
CA SER A 152 7.97 7.15 0.97
C SER A 152 7.07 5.91 0.90
N PRO A 153 6.71 5.44 -0.29
CA PRO A 153 5.95 4.19 -0.46
C PRO A 153 6.58 2.96 0.22
N LYS A 154 7.88 2.98 0.42
CA LYS A 154 8.65 1.92 1.09
C LYS A 154 9.17 2.36 2.47
N GLY A 155 8.73 3.50 2.99
CA GLY A 155 9.14 4.04 4.29
C GLY A 155 8.52 3.36 5.50
N ALA A 156 7.59 2.42 5.29
CA ALA A 156 6.93 1.64 6.34
C ALA A 156 7.28 0.16 6.24
N ILE A 157 7.40 -0.50 7.40
CA ILE A 157 7.72 -1.92 7.51
C ILE A 157 6.97 -2.59 8.66
N SER A 158 6.44 -3.80 8.40
CA SER A 158 5.82 -4.63 9.43
C SER A 158 6.87 -5.48 10.15
N SER A 159 6.75 -5.58 11.46
CA SER A 159 7.54 -6.43 12.34
C SER A 159 6.62 -7.19 13.29
N SER A 160 7.16 -8.14 14.05
CA SER A 160 6.41 -8.90 15.05
C SER A 160 5.82 -8.02 16.16
N SER A 161 6.42 -6.88 16.45
CA SER A 161 6.04 -5.94 17.52
C SER A 161 5.13 -4.78 17.06
N GLY A 162 4.92 -4.62 15.75
CA GLY A 162 4.08 -3.56 15.19
C GLY A 162 4.54 -3.14 13.81
N VAL A 163 3.92 -2.10 13.30
CA VAL A 163 4.31 -1.47 12.02
C VAL A 163 5.03 -0.17 12.30
N TYR A 164 6.20 -0.02 11.73
CA TYR A 164 7.10 1.11 11.92
C TYR A 164 7.21 1.92 10.65
N TRP A 165 7.29 3.24 10.74
CA TRP A 165 7.50 4.09 9.56
C TRP A 165 8.25 5.38 9.86
N MET A 166 8.86 5.91 8.82
CA MET A 166 9.45 7.24 8.81
C MET A 166 8.42 8.24 8.28
N GLY A 167 8.06 9.20 9.12
CA GLY A 167 7.28 10.37 8.72
C GLY A 167 8.19 11.53 8.28
N PHE A 168 7.63 12.73 8.18
CA PHE A 168 8.39 13.91 7.75
C PHE A 168 9.20 14.56 8.88
N ASP A 169 8.86 14.27 10.14
CA ASP A 169 9.45 14.89 11.33
C ASP A 169 9.89 13.90 12.42
N SER A 170 9.51 12.63 12.28
CA SER A 170 9.71 11.64 13.32
C SER A 170 9.60 10.21 12.79
N PHE A 171 10.09 9.28 13.58
CA PHE A 171 9.77 7.85 13.43
C PHE A 171 8.57 7.49 14.30
N TYR A 172 7.75 6.59 13.78
CA TYR A 172 6.50 6.18 14.42
C TYR A 172 6.38 4.67 14.49
N VAL A 173 5.55 4.21 15.42
CA VAL A 173 5.11 2.82 15.51
C VAL A 173 3.60 2.77 15.71
N TYR A 174 2.97 1.77 15.10
CA TYR A 174 1.59 1.36 15.33
C TYR A 174 1.56 -0.06 15.87
N ASN A 175 1.00 -0.21 17.05
CA ASN A 175 0.75 -1.50 17.72
C ASN A 175 -0.63 -1.53 18.37
N GLY A 176 -1.64 -0.99 17.69
CA GLY A 176 -2.98 -0.72 18.19
C GLY A 176 -3.20 0.76 18.51
N SER A 177 -2.12 1.54 18.64
CA SER A 177 -2.14 2.99 18.74
C SER A 177 -0.88 3.57 18.09
N VAL A 178 -0.98 4.81 17.58
CA VAL A 178 0.17 5.51 17.00
C VAL A 178 1.01 6.15 18.11
N GLN A 179 2.31 5.88 18.09
CA GLN A 179 3.26 6.46 19.01
C GLN A 179 4.50 6.95 18.27
N LYS A 180 5.07 8.09 18.71
CA LYS A 180 6.40 8.50 18.26
C LYS A 180 7.45 7.61 18.92
N LEU A 181 8.42 7.14 18.13
CA LEU A 181 9.54 6.39 18.67
C LEU A 181 10.51 7.34 19.39
N PRO A 182 10.90 7.03 20.62
CA PRO A 182 12.01 7.74 21.26
C PRO A 182 13.29 7.50 20.46
N CYS A 183 13.89 8.58 19.97
CA CYS A 183 15.11 8.50 19.17
C CYS A 183 16.09 9.60 19.64
N SER A 184 17.22 9.20 20.20
CA SER A 184 18.24 10.14 20.70
C SER A 184 18.97 10.89 19.56
N VAL A 185 18.90 10.37 18.34
CA VAL A 185 19.53 10.98 17.14
C VAL A 185 18.50 11.60 16.19
N LEU A 186 17.27 11.83 16.67
CA LEU A 186 16.17 12.33 15.85
C LEU A 186 16.54 13.62 15.09
N SER A 187 17.04 14.64 15.80
CA SER A 187 17.44 15.90 15.20
C SER A 187 18.57 15.71 14.20
N TYR A 188 19.55 14.87 14.50
CA TYR A 188 20.64 14.57 13.57
C TYR A 188 20.14 14.00 12.26
N VAL A 189 19.18 13.08 12.30
CA VAL A 189 18.61 12.46 11.10
C VAL A 189 17.80 13.47 10.30
N PHE A 190 16.84 14.16 10.93
CA PHE A 190 15.90 15.02 10.21
C PHE A 190 16.50 16.37 9.80
N ASP A 191 17.54 16.86 10.48
CA ASP A 191 18.32 18.03 10.04
C ASP A 191 19.22 17.72 8.82
N ASP A 192 19.66 16.44 8.67
CA ASP A 192 20.47 15.95 7.54
C ASP A 192 19.62 15.29 6.44
N PHE A 193 18.30 15.19 6.59
CA PHE A 193 17.44 14.50 5.64
C PHE A 193 17.13 15.35 4.41
N ASN A 194 17.39 14.80 3.20
CA ASN A 194 16.98 15.41 1.94
C ASN A 194 15.51 15.12 1.65
N ALA A 195 14.61 15.97 2.13
CA ALA A 195 13.17 15.84 1.93
C ALA A 195 12.75 15.87 0.44
N GLY A 196 13.51 16.54 -0.44
CA GLY A 196 13.27 16.55 -1.88
C GLY A 196 13.47 15.18 -2.55
N GLN A 197 14.25 14.30 -1.93
CA GLN A 197 14.49 12.92 -2.36
C GLN A 197 13.83 11.90 -1.42
N GLY A 198 12.89 12.34 -0.60
CA GLY A 198 12.24 11.52 0.42
C GLY A 198 11.59 10.24 -0.12
N PHE A 199 11.09 10.26 -1.37
CA PHE A 199 10.51 9.09 -2.03
C PHE A 199 11.49 7.90 -2.19
N LYS A 200 12.80 8.13 -2.06
CA LYS A 200 13.84 7.09 -2.10
C LYS A 200 14.00 6.34 -0.77
N VAL A 201 13.48 6.87 0.32
CA VAL A 201 13.55 6.22 1.64
C VAL A 201 12.94 4.84 1.58
N PHE A 202 13.63 3.86 2.14
CA PHE A 202 13.04 2.54 2.37
C PHE A 202 13.40 1.97 3.74
N ALA A 203 12.43 1.28 4.32
CA ALA A 203 12.56 0.61 5.61
C ALA A 203 13.01 -0.84 5.42
N PHE A 204 13.71 -1.36 6.42
CA PHE A 204 14.04 -2.78 6.50
C PHE A 204 13.79 -3.33 7.91
N ASN A 205 13.52 -4.62 7.97
CA ASN A 205 13.36 -5.37 9.22
C ASN A 205 14.43 -6.47 9.27
N ASN A 206 15.27 -6.41 10.30
CA ASN A 206 16.25 -7.45 10.62
C ASN A 206 15.71 -8.27 11.79
N SER A 207 14.93 -9.31 11.48
CA SER A 207 14.25 -10.13 12.48
C SER A 207 15.23 -10.93 13.37
N GLU A 208 16.43 -11.20 12.90
CA GLU A 208 17.46 -11.95 13.65
C GLU A 208 17.95 -11.11 14.87
N PHE A 209 18.10 -9.79 14.67
CA PHE A 209 18.56 -8.88 15.71
C PHE A 209 17.42 -8.05 16.32
N ASN A 210 16.17 -8.28 15.88
CA ASN A 210 15.00 -7.53 16.31
C ASN A 210 15.16 -6.01 16.09
N GLU A 211 15.69 -5.64 14.92
CA GLU A 211 15.95 -4.27 14.52
C GLU A 211 15.08 -3.87 13.35
N VAL A 212 14.65 -2.61 13.34
CA VAL A 212 14.10 -1.93 12.17
C VAL A 212 14.95 -0.72 11.85
N GLY A 213 15.12 -0.43 10.57
CA GLY A 213 15.93 0.70 10.14
C GLY A 213 15.47 1.28 8.82
N TRP A 214 16.03 2.44 8.49
CA TRP A 214 15.71 3.16 7.27
C TRP A 214 16.98 3.58 6.55
N PHE A 215 16.98 3.37 5.25
CA PHE A 215 17.96 3.96 4.37
C PHE A 215 17.39 5.27 3.80
N TYR A 216 18.17 6.35 3.85
CA TYR A 216 17.70 7.67 3.43
C TYR A 216 18.82 8.50 2.77
N PRO A 217 18.49 9.48 1.93
CA PRO A 217 19.46 10.42 1.38
C PRO A 217 19.76 11.55 2.37
N SER A 218 21.05 11.88 2.55
CA SER A 218 21.46 13.04 3.35
C SER A 218 21.17 14.36 2.61
N ALA A 219 21.19 15.48 3.33
CA ALA A 219 20.94 16.81 2.78
C ALA A 219 21.89 17.19 1.62
N SER A 220 23.05 16.58 1.56
CA SER A 220 24.06 16.82 0.52
C SER A 220 24.05 15.79 -0.62
N SER A 221 23.12 14.83 -0.61
CA SER A 221 23.05 13.72 -1.57
C SER A 221 21.66 13.60 -2.21
N ASP A 222 21.65 13.34 -3.50
CA ASP A 222 20.43 12.93 -4.22
C ASP A 222 20.20 11.41 -4.17
N ASP A 223 21.18 10.64 -3.72
CA ASP A 223 21.09 9.19 -3.57
C ASP A 223 21.16 8.77 -2.10
N ILE A 224 20.68 7.55 -1.82
CA ILE A 224 20.74 6.98 -0.47
C ILE A 224 22.20 6.79 -0.05
N ASP A 225 22.58 7.43 1.05
CA ASP A 225 23.93 7.41 1.62
C ASP A 225 23.95 7.29 3.16
N ARG A 226 22.79 7.18 3.80
CA ARG A 226 22.62 7.05 5.25
C ARG A 226 21.71 5.88 5.62
N TYR A 227 21.86 5.40 6.85
CA TYR A 227 20.97 4.45 7.50
C TYR A 227 20.92 4.70 9.01
#